data_a24b01e836d0dbd7e66ac5a832dae407
#
_entry.id   a24b01e836d0dbd7e66ac5a832dae407
#
_cell.length_a   1.000
_cell.length_b   1.000
_cell.length_c   1.000
_cell.angle_alpha   90.00
_cell.angle_beta   90.00
_cell.angle_gamma   90.00
#
_symmetry.space_group_name_H-M   'P 1'
#
loop_
_entity.id
_entity.type
_entity.pdbx_description
1 polymer ?
#
loop_
_entity_poly.entity_id
_entity_poly.type
_entity_poly.pdbx_seq_one_letter_code
_entity_poly.pdbx_strand_id
1 'polypeptide(L)'
;MTIDEKIFLPQEAEFVAVQRDCALGTLRPDGRPHVVPISTVLDLDRLVFATERDTQKVRNIEGNANVAICYDEYHEDWSQLVQVIAEGEAYILDGGFEFERDRTLL
;
A
#
# COMPACT_ATOMS: atom_id res chain seq x y z
N MET A 1 4.65 -1.99 -3.73
CA MET A 1 3.71 -3.05 -4.09
C MET A 1 3.50 -3.05 -5.58
N THR A 2 3.62 -4.21 -6.20
CA THR A 2 3.38 -4.38 -7.63
C THR A 2 1.98 -4.93 -7.82
N ILE A 3 1.16 -4.29 -8.64
CA ILE A 3 -0.17 -4.75 -8.97
C ILE A 3 -0.34 -4.79 -10.47
N ASP A 4 -1.18 -5.71 -10.93
CA ASP A 4 -1.47 -5.87 -12.34
C ASP A 4 -2.20 -4.65 -12.90
N GLU A 5 -2.04 -4.45 -14.18
CA GLU A 5 -2.71 -3.38 -14.90
C GLU A 5 -4.23 -3.44 -14.68
N LYS A 6 -4.84 -2.29 -14.43
CA LYS A 6 -6.29 -2.15 -14.24
C LYS A 6 -6.84 -2.89 -13.03
N ILE A 7 -6.04 -3.01 -11.99
CA ILE A 7 -6.49 -3.66 -10.76
C ILE A 7 -7.63 -2.90 -10.09
N PHE A 8 -7.66 -1.56 -10.24
CA PHE A 8 -8.73 -0.74 -9.70
C PHE A 8 -9.71 -0.35 -10.79
N LEU A 9 -10.99 -0.38 -10.45
CA LEU A 9 -12.01 0.30 -11.26
C LEU A 9 -11.74 1.80 -11.21
N PRO A 10 -12.19 2.59 -12.21
CA PRO A 10 -11.94 4.03 -12.21
C PRO A 10 -12.34 4.76 -10.91
N GLN A 11 -13.50 4.43 -10.36
CA GLN A 11 -13.97 5.05 -9.12
C GLN A 11 -13.14 4.62 -7.91
N GLU A 12 -12.61 3.40 -7.92
CA GLU A 12 -11.71 2.93 -6.86
C GLU A 12 -10.37 3.65 -6.93
N ALA A 13 -9.80 3.78 -8.12
CA ALA A 13 -8.56 4.49 -8.32
C ALA A 13 -8.67 5.95 -7.89
N GLU A 14 -9.79 6.60 -8.22
CA GLU A 14 -10.04 7.97 -7.83
C GLU A 14 -10.10 8.11 -6.31
N PHE A 15 -10.78 7.21 -5.63
CA PHE A 15 -10.86 7.21 -4.17
C PHE A 15 -9.49 7.01 -3.54
N VAL A 16 -8.74 5.99 -3.99
CA VAL A 16 -7.42 5.66 -3.47
C VAL A 16 -6.43 6.82 -3.65
N ALA A 17 -6.49 7.48 -4.81
CA ALA A 17 -5.55 8.54 -5.16
C ALA A 17 -5.63 9.75 -4.22
N VAL A 18 -6.79 10.01 -3.60
CA VAL A 18 -6.97 11.17 -2.73
C VAL A 18 -6.83 10.84 -1.24
N GLN A 19 -6.68 9.57 -0.89
CA GLN A 19 -6.50 9.19 0.51
C GLN A 19 -5.07 9.51 0.96
N ARG A 20 -4.94 10.13 2.13
CA ARG A 20 -3.63 10.44 2.70
C ARG A 20 -3.07 9.30 3.52
N ASP A 21 -3.95 8.60 4.23
CA ASP A 21 -3.58 7.53 5.14
C ASP A 21 -4.29 6.24 4.76
N CYS A 22 -3.60 5.14 4.98
CA CYS A 22 -4.18 3.82 4.83
C CYS A 22 -3.48 2.87 5.81
N ALA A 23 -3.98 1.65 5.91
CA ALA A 23 -3.39 0.63 6.76
C ALA A 23 -2.70 -0.43 5.90
N LEU A 24 -1.44 -0.71 6.22
CA LEU A 24 -0.67 -1.77 5.57
C LEU A 24 -0.61 -2.99 6.47
N GLY A 25 -1.07 -4.12 5.95
CA GLY A 25 -0.95 -5.42 6.61
C GLY A 25 0.17 -6.24 6.00
N THR A 26 1.05 -6.76 6.84
CA THR A 26 2.14 -7.65 6.46
C THR A 26 2.14 -8.86 7.40
N LEU A 27 2.95 -9.87 7.09
CA LEU A 27 3.02 -11.08 7.90
C LEU A 27 4.39 -11.20 8.56
N ARG A 28 4.39 -11.43 9.88
CA ARG A 28 5.61 -11.75 10.63
C ARG A 28 6.10 -13.14 10.25
N PRO A 29 7.37 -13.48 10.52
CA PRO A 29 7.90 -14.80 10.22
C PRO A 29 7.11 -15.96 10.85
N ASP A 30 6.48 -15.72 12.00
CA ASP A 30 5.65 -16.73 12.68
C ASP A 30 4.21 -16.78 12.16
N GLY A 31 3.89 -16.01 11.11
CA GLY A 31 2.58 -15.99 10.49
C GLY A 31 1.59 -15.00 11.12
N ARG A 32 1.95 -14.34 12.22
CA ARG A 32 1.06 -13.36 12.83
C ARG A 32 0.99 -12.09 11.99
N PRO A 33 -0.20 -11.51 11.83
CA PRO A 33 -0.34 -10.27 11.07
C PRO A 33 0.24 -9.08 11.83
N HIS A 34 0.74 -8.12 11.07
CA HIS A 34 1.24 -6.84 11.56
C HIS A 34 0.59 -5.74 10.74
N VAL A 35 0.01 -4.75 11.39
CA VAL A 35 -0.72 -3.67 10.71
C VAL A 35 -0.21 -2.32 11.21
N VAL A 36 0.14 -1.45 10.27
CA VAL A 36 0.62 -0.10 10.58
C VAL A 36 0.02 0.91 9.60
N PRO A 37 -0.13 2.17 10.00
CA PRO A 37 -0.53 3.21 9.06
C PRO A 37 0.62 3.57 8.13
N ILE A 38 0.30 3.86 6.88
CA ILE A 38 1.24 4.36 5.89
C ILE A 38 0.52 5.39 5.01
N SER A 39 1.30 6.10 4.20
CA SER A 39 0.78 6.98 3.16
C SER A 39 1.29 6.50 1.82
N THR A 40 0.40 6.37 0.84
CA THR A 40 0.76 5.86 -0.48
C THR A 40 0.54 6.91 -1.55
N VAL A 41 1.24 6.72 -2.67
CA VAL A 41 0.99 7.41 -3.93
C VAL A 41 0.60 6.36 -4.96
N LEU A 42 -0.49 6.59 -5.67
CA LEU A 42 -0.88 5.73 -6.79
C LEU A 42 -0.15 6.20 -8.04
N ASP A 43 0.64 5.32 -8.63
CA ASP A 43 1.37 5.57 -9.87
C ASP A 43 0.94 4.52 -10.89
N LEU A 44 0.05 4.91 -11.80
CA LEU A 44 -0.56 4.01 -12.79
C LEU A 44 -1.23 2.82 -12.08
N ASP A 45 -0.59 1.67 -12.12
CA ASP A 45 -1.09 0.42 -11.54
C ASP A 45 -0.33 0.01 -10.27
N ARG A 46 0.49 0.93 -9.70
CA ARG A 46 1.31 0.65 -8.54
C ARG A 46 0.99 1.57 -7.39
N LEU A 47 1.08 1.04 -6.19
CA LEU A 47 1.03 1.83 -4.97
C LEU A 47 2.45 1.94 -4.43
N VAL A 48 2.90 3.16 -4.19
CA VAL A 48 4.27 3.45 -3.76
C VAL A 48 4.22 4.13 -2.40
N PHE A 49 5.07 3.69 -1.49
CA PHE A 49 5.22 4.37 -0.20
C PHE A 49 6.69 4.35 0.22
N ALA A 50 7.06 5.37 1.00
CA ALA A 50 8.39 5.47 1.58
C ALA A 50 8.38 4.99 3.02
N THR A 51 9.46 4.37 3.44
CA THR A 51 9.62 3.93 4.82
C THR A 51 11.11 3.88 5.17
N GLU A 52 11.39 3.96 6.47
CA GLU A 52 12.74 3.70 6.94
C GLU A 52 13.09 2.23 6.77
N ARG A 53 14.34 1.96 6.45
CA ARG A 53 14.82 0.61 6.15
C ARG A 53 14.68 -0.35 7.33
N ASP A 54 15.02 0.12 8.51
CA ASP A 54 15.04 -0.74 9.70
C ASP A 54 13.71 -0.70 10.44
N THR A 55 12.70 -1.31 9.84
CA THR A 55 11.36 -1.38 10.43
C THR A 55 10.83 -2.80 10.33
N GLN A 56 9.84 -3.10 11.18
CA GLN A 56 9.22 -4.43 11.17
C GLN A 56 8.52 -4.71 9.83
N LYS A 57 7.85 -3.70 9.25
CA LYS A 57 7.17 -3.89 7.97
C LYS A 57 8.13 -4.25 6.84
N VAL A 58 9.32 -3.65 6.82
CA VAL A 58 10.34 -3.98 5.81
C VAL A 58 10.83 -5.41 6.00
N ARG A 59 11.15 -5.80 7.22
CA ARG A 59 11.58 -7.17 7.52
C ARG A 59 10.52 -8.18 7.14
N ASN A 60 9.26 -7.86 7.41
CA ASN A 60 8.14 -8.74 7.06
C ASN A 60 8.04 -8.92 5.55
N ILE A 61 8.11 -7.83 4.80
CA ILE A 61 8.03 -7.86 3.33
C ILE A 61 9.20 -8.63 2.72
N GLU A 62 10.40 -8.47 3.28
CA GLU A 62 11.57 -9.20 2.80
C GLU A 62 11.41 -10.72 2.97
N GLY A 63 10.72 -11.15 4.02
CA GLY A 63 10.47 -12.57 4.26
C GLY A 63 9.20 -13.10 3.59
N ASN A 64 8.22 -12.25 3.35
CA ASN A 64 6.96 -12.62 2.70
C ASN A 64 6.39 -11.39 2.00
N ALA A 65 6.41 -11.42 0.68
CA ALA A 65 6.01 -10.28 -0.13
C ALA A 65 4.50 -10.01 -0.12
N ASN A 66 3.69 -10.95 0.34
CA ASN A 66 2.23 -10.78 0.34
C ASN A 66 1.80 -9.73 1.35
N VAL A 67 1.04 -8.75 0.88
CA VAL A 67 0.57 -7.63 1.69
C VAL A 67 -0.89 -7.31 1.36
N ALA A 68 -1.53 -6.58 2.25
CA ALA A 68 -2.83 -5.99 2.01
C ALA A 68 -2.81 -4.54 2.46
N ILE A 69 -3.47 -3.68 1.71
CA ILE A 69 -3.61 -2.27 2.06
C ILE A 69 -5.10 -1.95 2.11
N CYS A 70 -5.53 -1.31 3.20
CA CYS A 70 -6.91 -0.94 3.38
C CYS A 70 -7.03 0.59 3.40
N TYR A 71 -7.85 1.12 2.51
CA TYR A 71 -8.26 2.51 2.47
C TYR A 71 -9.69 2.60 2.93
N ASP A 72 -10.00 3.56 3.78
CA ASP A 72 -11.38 3.72 4.22
C ASP A 72 -11.71 5.20 4.45
N GLU A 73 -13.01 5.47 4.40
CA GLU A 73 -13.56 6.75 4.76
C GLU A 73 -14.77 6.47 5.65
N TYR A 74 -14.66 6.89 6.92
CA TYR A 74 -15.72 6.64 7.90
C TYR A 74 -16.75 7.76 7.87
N HIS A 75 -18.03 7.39 7.92
CA HIS A 75 -19.14 8.31 8.05
C HIS A 75 -20.08 7.78 9.13
N GLU A 76 -20.65 8.69 9.92
CA GLU A 76 -21.68 8.31 10.90
C GLU A 76 -22.89 7.69 10.23
N ASP A 77 -23.24 8.16 9.03
CA ASP A 77 -24.20 7.51 8.16
C ASP A 77 -23.52 6.35 7.44
N TRP A 78 -23.75 5.15 7.89
CA TRP A 78 -23.09 3.96 7.36
C TRP A 78 -23.41 3.67 5.90
N SER A 79 -24.46 4.27 5.35
CA SER A 79 -24.74 4.14 3.91
C SER A 79 -23.68 4.85 3.05
N GLN A 80 -22.88 5.72 3.65
CA GLN A 80 -21.85 6.50 2.97
C GLN A 80 -20.43 5.98 3.25
N LEU A 81 -20.28 4.87 3.97
CA LEU A 81 -18.98 4.27 4.21
C LEU A 81 -18.34 3.83 2.90
N VAL A 82 -17.05 4.07 2.77
CA VAL A 82 -16.27 3.62 1.63
C VAL A 82 -15.06 2.86 2.13
N GLN A 83 -14.80 1.70 1.52
CA GLN A 83 -13.63 0.89 1.83
C GLN A 83 -13.10 0.28 0.55
N VAL A 84 -11.78 0.37 0.36
CA VAL A 84 -11.09 -0.30 -0.73
C VAL A 84 -9.94 -1.10 -0.13
N ILE A 85 -9.88 -2.39 -0.44
CA ILE A 85 -8.78 -3.26 -0.01
C ILE A 85 -8.02 -3.71 -1.23
N ALA A 86 -6.71 -3.47 -1.23
CA ALA A 86 -5.81 -3.93 -2.28
C ALA A 86 -4.91 -5.02 -1.72
N GLU A 87 -4.93 -6.18 -2.34
CA GLU A 87 -4.06 -7.29 -1.99
C GLU A 87 -3.06 -7.52 -3.11
N GLY A 88 -1.82 -7.79 -2.76
CA GLY A 88 -0.80 -8.00 -3.77
C GLY A 88 0.55 -8.30 -3.14
N GLU A 89 1.59 -8.11 -3.94
CA GLU A 89 2.96 -8.34 -3.51
C GLU A 89 3.72 -7.03 -3.47
N ALA A 90 4.49 -6.85 -2.40
CA ALA A 90 5.35 -5.69 -2.22
C ALA A 90 6.81 -6.09 -2.46
N TYR A 91 7.60 -5.16 -2.98
CA TYR A 91 9.03 -5.32 -3.10
C TYR A 91 9.74 -4.04 -2.69
N ILE A 92 10.98 -4.19 -2.25
CA ILE A 92 11.77 -3.10 -1.73
C ILE A 92 12.65 -2.55 -2.85
N LEU A 93 12.65 -1.22 -3.01
CA LEU A 93 13.53 -0.53 -3.94
C LEU A 93 14.57 0.26 -3.13
N ASP A 94 15.84 -0.11 -3.26
CA ASP A 94 16.94 0.53 -2.53
C ASP A 94 17.78 1.48 -3.38
N GLY A 95 17.56 1.46 -4.70
CA GLY A 95 18.32 2.28 -5.63
C GLY A 95 18.02 1.90 -7.06
N GLY A 96 18.76 2.47 -8.01
CA GLY A 96 18.54 2.25 -9.42
C GLY A 96 17.49 3.17 -10.01
N PHE A 97 17.19 2.97 -11.29
CA PHE A 97 16.30 3.84 -12.04
C PHE A 97 14.89 3.90 -11.44
N GLU A 98 14.33 2.76 -11.10
CA GLU A 98 12.98 2.67 -10.58
C GLU A 98 12.86 3.37 -9.22
N PHE A 99 13.86 3.21 -8.36
CA PHE A 99 13.93 3.90 -7.08
C PHE A 99 13.93 5.42 -7.27
N GLU A 100 14.78 5.93 -8.15
CA GLU A 100 14.88 7.38 -8.38
C GLU A 100 13.60 7.94 -8.98
N ARG A 101 12.95 7.22 -9.87
CA ARG A 101 11.68 7.62 -10.44
C ARG A 101 10.59 7.70 -9.38
N ASP A 102 10.46 6.67 -8.56
CA ASP A 102 9.40 6.60 -7.55
C ASP A 102 9.62 7.61 -6.43
N ARG A 103 10.87 7.87 -6.08
CA ARG A 103 11.22 8.86 -5.07
C ARG A 103 10.69 10.25 -5.42
N THR A 104 10.64 10.61 -6.69
CA THR A 104 10.15 11.91 -7.12
C THR A 104 8.63 12.05 -6.99
N LEU A 105 7.91 10.94 -6.86
CA LEU A 105 6.46 10.95 -6.68
C LEU A 105 6.06 11.25 -5.24
N LEU A 106 6.97 11.03 -4.32
CA LEU A 106 6.73 11.20 -2.88
C LEU A 106 7.17 12.58 -2.42
#